data_70864900f97d20f1d004daccf240568d
#
_entry.id   70864900f97d20f1d004daccf240568d
#
_cell.length_a   1.000
_cell.length_b   1.000
_cell.length_c   1.000
_cell.angle_alpha   90.00
_cell.angle_beta   90.00
_cell.angle_gamma   90.00
#
_symmetry.space_group_name_H-M   'P 1'
#
loop_
_entity.id
_entity.type
_entity.pdbx_description
1 polymer ?
#
loop_
_entity_poly.entity_id
_entity_poly.type
_entity_poly.pdbx_seq_one_letter_code
_entity_poly.pdbx_strand_id
1 'polypeptide(L)'
;VVLPVVQATTGAALTGETRPLPIFAEAAAAIGHGQVEFDPDGVARSVYLWEGFGAARHPQLALALLKRVDPRHPLAQGPAPLNAQPDHGQWMRTHWLRIPFSGAPGSYRHFSYRAVLEGEVPADELRGKILVVGVTAAGLAESVLTPTSGLSRPMAGVEVQANIFDALRRNAMVEMLPPWVSAALAVAMVLTLMLILLYADARTGFVAPFALGALAIALSGAMLHLGGWWFGPAPAVLGCMLAYPLWSWRRLEFAQRYLDAELIALEREGTPLGGSPGEHEQAVVDGLEQRIRIVRRAAQHQRDVRRFIADTLEHL
;
A
#
# COMPACT_ATOMS: atom_id res chain seq x y z
N VAL A 1 -24.35 22.89 19.16
CA VAL A 1 -24.36 22.51 17.74
C VAL A 1 -22.98 22.75 17.15
N VAL A 2 -22.53 21.89 16.23
CA VAL A 2 -21.31 22.08 15.42
C VAL A 2 -21.77 22.28 13.99
N LEU A 3 -21.26 23.33 13.33
CA LEU A 3 -21.68 23.71 11.98
C LEU A 3 -20.53 23.55 10.97
N PRO A 4 -20.85 23.22 9.68
CA PRO A 4 -19.84 23.06 8.66
C PRO A 4 -19.36 24.40 8.07
N VAL A 5 -18.09 24.45 7.70
CA VAL A 5 -17.52 25.38 6.74
C VAL A 5 -17.21 24.62 5.45
N VAL A 6 -17.45 25.22 4.31
CA VAL A 6 -17.22 24.61 3.00
C VAL A 6 -16.33 25.47 2.13
N GLN A 7 -15.73 24.87 1.13
CA GLN A 7 -14.94 25.58 0.14
C GLN A 7 -15.84 26.49 -0.70
N ALA A 8 -15.44 27.73 -0.87
CA ALA A 8 -16.07 28.64 -1.81
C ALA A 8 -15.39 28.52 -3.17
N THR A 9 -16.17 28.22 -4.20
CA THR A 9 -15.69 28.09 -5.58
C THR A 9 -16.41 29.08 -6.49
N THR A 10 -15.69 29.72 -7.40
CA THR A 10 -16.26 30.50 -8.51
C THR A 10 -15.79 29.85 -9.81
N GLY A 11 -16.71 29.13 -10.45
CA GLY A 11 -16.34 28.20 -11.54
C GLY A 11 -15.45 27.09 -11.03
N ALA A 12 -14.28 26.87 -11.65
CA ALA A 12 -13.29 25.89 -11.22
C ALA A 12 -12.26 26.42 -10.19
N ALA A 13 -12.28 27.73 -9.88
CA ALA A 13 -11.32 28.33 -8.98
C ALA A 13 -11.82 28.34 -7.53
N LEU A 14 -10.95 27.97 -6.60
CA LEU A 14 -11.16 28.13 -5.16
C LEU A 14 -10.94 29.60 -4.79
N THR A 15 -11.98 30.27 -4.29
CA THR A 15 -11.95 31.70 -4.01
C THR A 15 -11.95 32.02 -2.52
N GLY A 16 -12.20 31.05 -1.64
CA GLY A 16 -12.26 31.28 -0.21
C GLY A 16 -13.00 30.23 0.58
N GLU A 17 -13.60 30.65 1.68
CA GLU A 17 -14.41 29.85 2.60
C GLU A 17 -15.85 30.35 2.63
N THR A 18 -16.83 29.45 2.50
CA THR A 18 -18.23 29.74 2.82
C THR A 18 -18.49 29.31 4.25
N ARG A 19 -18.75 30.28 5.10
CA ARG A 19 -19.05 30.07 6.52
C ARG A 19 -20.55 30.10 6.76
N PRO A 20 -21.05 29.51 7.87
CA PRO A 20 -22.41 29.71 8.31
C PRO A 20 -22.73 31.20 8.46
N LEU A 21 -24.00 31.57 8.24
CA LEU A 21 -24.45 32.93 8.50
C LEU A 21 -24.04 33.38 9.92
N PRO A 22 -23.71 34.68 10.12
CA PRO A 22 -23.16 35.16 11.38
C PRO A 22 -24.02 34.79 12.60
N ILE A 23 -25.35 34.91 12.48
CA ILE A 23 -26.31 34.56 13.55
C ILE A 23 -26.17 33.08 14.00
N PHE A 24 -25.90 32.17 13.06
CA PHE A 24 -25.73 30.75 13.36
C PHE A 24 -24.30 30.44 13.79
N ALA A 25 -23.31 31.14 13.22
CA ALA A 25 -21.92 30.97 13.57
C ALA A 25 -21.63 31.36 15.04
N GLU A 26 -22.26 32.47 15.50
CA GLU A 26 -22.15 32.96 16.89
C GLU A 26 -22.83 32.00 17.89
N ALA A 27 -23.97 31.38 17.50
CA ALA A 27 -24.67 30.41 18.31
C ALA A 27 -24.04 29.01 18.28
N ALA A 28 -23.13 28.74 17.35
CA ALA A 28 -22.47 27.44 17.23
C ALA A 28 -21.45 27.20 18.33
N ALA A 29 -21.45 26.00 18.89
CA ALA A 29 -20.43 25.61 19.86
C ALA A 29 -19.04 25.41 19.19
N ALA A 30 -19.00 25.06 17.92
CA ALA A 30 -17.79 24.96 17.10
C ALA A 30 -18.14 24.97 15.61
N ILE A 31 -17.13 25.26 14.78
CA ILE A 31 -17.19 25.19 13.33
C ILE A 31 -16.10 24.22 12.85
N GLY A 32 -16.43 23.39 11.86
CA GLY A 32 -15.48 22.44 11.26
C GLY A 32 -15.76 22.23 9.79
N HIS A 33 -14.81 21.69 9.04
CA HIS A 33 -15.02 21.34 7.63
C HIS A 33 -15.64 19.94 7.49
N GLY A 34 -16.46 19.74 6.46
CA GLY A 34 -17.09 18.46 6.13
C GLY A 34 -16.42 17.70 4.97
N GLN A 35 -15.30 18.19 4.46
CA GLN A 35 -14.64 17.64 3.29
C GLN A 35 -14.09 16.23 3.53
N VAL A 36 -14.15 15.39 2.51
CA VAL A 36 -13.51 14.08 2.44
C VAL A 36 -12.63 14.02 1.20
N GLU A 37 -11.60 13.18 1.22
CA GLU A 37 -10.69 13.02 0.11
C GLU A 37 -11.10 11.83 -0.75
N PHE A 38 -11.14 12.04 -2.05
CA PHE A 38 -11.45 11.01 -3.04
C PHE A 38 -10.16 10.49 -3.66
N ASP A 39 -9.99 9.17 -3.67
CA ASP A 39 -8.93 8.53 -4.43
C ASP A 39 -9.17 8.70 -5.95
N PRO A 40 -8.19 8.44 -6.82
CA PRO A 40 -8.34 8.58 -8.28
C PRO A 40 -9.47 7.74 -8.90
N ASP A 41 -9.94 6.71 -8.20
CA ASP A 41 -11.09 5.89 -8.60
C ASP A 41 -12.46 6.47 -8.16
N GLY A 42 -12.46 7.68 -7.58
CA GLY A 42 -13.67 8.36 -7.12
C GLY A 42 -14.23 7.82 -5.79
N VAL A 43 -13.50 6.95 -5.09
CA VAL A 43 -13.93 6.40 -3.80
C VAL A 43 -13.32 7.19 -2.66
N ALA A 44 -14.15 7.65 -1.71
CA ALA A 44 -13.68 8.33 -0.51
C ALA A 44 -13.16 7.32 0.51
N ARG A 45 -11.85 7.43 0.82
CA ARG A 45 -11.18 6.55 1.78
C ARG A 45 -10.45 7.29 2.88
N SER A 46 -10.31 8.59 2.74
CA SER A 46 -9.46 9.39 3.61
C SER A 46 -10.04 10.76 3.89
N VAL A 47 -9.49 11.40 4.89
CA VAL A 47 -9.87 12.74 5.34
C VAL A 47 -8.65 13.46 5.89
N TYR A 48 -8.63 14.77 5.73
CA TYR A 48 -7.70 15.63 6.46
C TYR A 48 -8.36 16.09 7.75
N LEU A 49 -7.64 16.03 8.86
CA LEU A 49 -8.19 16.51 10.15
C LEU A 49 -8.27 18.03 10.25
N TRP A 50 -7.50 18.74 9.44
CA TRP A 50 -7.48 20.18 9.45
C TRP A 50 -7.38 20.73 8.03
N GLU A 51 -8.27 21.65 7.70
CA GLU A 51 -8.29 22.33 6.42
C GLU A 51 -8.64 23.82 6.57
N GLY A 52 -8.38 24.61 5.53
CA GLY A 52 -8.79 26.00 5.47
C GLY A 52 -8.11 26.78 4.36
N PHE A 53 -8.69 27.92 4.01
CA PHE A 53 -8.15 28.83 3.02
C PHE A 53 -6.99 29.65 3.61
N GLY A 54 -5.83 29.62 2.98
CA GLY A 54 -4.61 30.28 3.46
C GLY A 54 -3.95 29.64 4.67
N ALA A 55 -4.69 28.90 5.50
CA ALA A 55 -4.17 28.14 6.64
C ALA A 55 -5.16 27.04 7.04
N ALA A 56 -4.65 25.88 7.46
CA ALA A 56 -5.46 24.74 7.91
C ALA A 56 -5.99 24.97 9.33
N ARG A 57 -6.97 25.87 9.49
CA ARG A 57 -7.48 26.36 10.78
C ARG A 57 -8.76 25.65 11.25
N HIS A 58 -9.52 25.06 10.31
CA HIS A 58 -10.78 24.42 10.63
C HIS A 58 -10.54 22.92 10.89
N PRO A 59 -10.90 22.42 12.08
CA PRO A 59 -10.90 20.98 12.31
C PRO A 59 -11.96 20.30 11.45
N GLN A 60 -11.77 19.04 11.17
CA GLN A 60 -12.80 18.19 10.57
C GLN A 60 -14.05 18.19 11.47
N LEU A 61 -15.25 18.20 10.87
CA LEU A 61 -16.53 18.35 11.58
C LEU A 61 -16.69 17.34 12.74
N ALA A 62 -16.34 16.08 12.50
CA ALA A 62 -16.39 15.04 13.51
C ALA A 62 -15.32 15.26 14.60
N LEU A 63 -14.13 15.79 14.28
CA LEU A 63 -13.13 16.17 15.27
C LEU A 63 -13.60 17.36 16.12
N ALA A 64 -14.23 18.36 15.49
CA ALA A 64 -14.83 19.49 16.21
C ALA A 64 -15.91 19.02 17.18
N LEU A 65 -16.73 18.04 16.77
CA LEU A 65 -17.73 17.40 17.61
C LEU A 65 -17.08 16.61 18.76
N LEU A 66 -16.05 15.79 18.47
CA LEU A 66 -15.33 15.01 19.47
C LEU A 66 -14.74 15.90 20.59
N LYS A 67 -14.13 17.03 20.20
CA LYS A 67 -13.59 18.03 21.15
C LYS A 67 -14.64 18.57 22.11
N ARG A 68 -15.91 18.57 21.74
CA ARG A 68 -17.03 19.02 22.58
C ARG A 68 -17.64 17.91 23.42
N VAL A 69 -17.70 16.69 22.89
CA VAL A 69 -18.31 15.53 23.56
C VAL A 69 -17.33 14.88 24.55
N ASP A 70 -16.07 14.77 24.15
CA ASP A 70 -15.01 14.20 25.00
C ASP A 70 -13.73 15.06 24.92
N PRO A 71 -13.65 16.13 25.69
CA PRO A 71 -12.47 17.01 25.71
C PRO A 71 -11.19 16.32 26.22
N ARG A 72 -11.31 15.16 26.88
CA ARG A 72 -10.17 14.39 27.40
C ARG A 72 -9.59 13.41 26.38
N HIS A 73 -10.30 13.21 25.29
CA HIS A 73 -9.82 12.32 24.22
C HIS A 73 -8.46 12.80 23.67
N PRO A 74 -7.46 11.93 23.45
CA PRO A 74 -6.12 12.33 22.99
C PRO A 74 -6.15 13.21 21.73
N LEU A 75 -6.98 12.85 20.74
CA LEU A 75 -7.12 13.66 19.51
C LEU A 75 -7.82 15.02 19.76
N ALA A 76 -8.63 15.12 20.80
CA ALA A 76 -9.27 16.39 21.18
C ALA A 76 -8.25 17.38 21.80
N GLN A 77 -7.26 16.86 22.51
CA GLN A 77 -6.21 17.66 23.16
C GLN A 77 -5.08 18.03 22.21
N GLY A 78 -5.00 17.39 21.04
CA GLY A 78 -3.97 17.67 20.04
C GLY A 78 -3.96 19.16 19.66
N PRO A 79 -2.78 19.79 19.54
CA PRO A 79 -2.67 21.18 19.11
C PRO A 79 -3.25 21.35 17.71
N ALA A 80 -3.85 22.51 17.46
CA ALA A 80 -4.09 22.92 16.09
C ALA A 80 -2.73 22.95 15.35
N PRO A 81 -2.68 22.53 14.08
CA PRO A 81 -1.42 22.55 13.35
C PRO A 81 -0.85 23.96 13.40
N LEU A 82 0.38 24.06 13.90
CA LEU A 82 1.15 25.31 13.79
C LEU A 82 1.32 25.60 12.30
N ASN A 83 0.83 26.75 11.89
CA ASN A 83 0.80 27.18 10.51
C ASN A 83 2.12 26.90 9.79
N ALA A 84 2.11 25.98 8.85
CA ALA A 84 2.93 26.13 7.66
C ALA A 84 2.62 27.54 7.11
N GLN A 85 3.63 28.28 6.67
CA GLN A 85 3.52 29.66 6.22
C GLN A 85 2.20 29.85 5.45
N PRO A 86 1.37 30.82 5.83
CA PRO A 86 0.07 31.01 5.19
C PRO A 86 0.30 31.28 3.70
N ASP A 87 -0.11 30.36 2.88
CA ASP A 87 -0.10 30.55 1.43
C ASP A 87 -1.39 31.29 1.06
N HIS A 88 -1.26 32.58 0.79
CA HIS A 88 -2.37 33.44 0.45
C HIS A 88 -2.92 33.04 -0.93
N GLY A 89 -3.99 32.24 -0.94
CA GLY A 89 -4.73 31.87 -2.15
C GLY A 89 -4.91 30.38 -2.39
N GLN A 90 -4.41 29.51 -1.50
CA GLN A 90 -4.56 28.07 -1.64
C GLN A 90 -5.35 27.48 -0.46
N TRP A 91 -5.98 26.35 -0.74
CA TRP A 91 -6.63 25.52 0.28
C TRP A 91 -5.58 24.63 0.95
N MET A 92 -5.31 24.91 2.22
CA MET A 92 -4.30 24.19 3.01
C MET A 92 -4.94 23.00 3.72
N ARG A 93 -4.21 21.87 3.78
CA ARG A 93 -4.68 20.60 4.36
C ARG A 93 -3.55 19.97 5.17
N THR A 94 -3.89 19.38 6.34
CA THR A 94 -2.91 18.67 7.17
C THR A 94 -3.53 17.48 7.89
N HIS A 95 -2.69 16.55 8.36
CA HIS A 95 -3.08 15.35 9.10
C HIS A 95 -4.03 14.46 8.29
N TRP A 96 -3.50 13.92 7.21
CA TRP A 96 -4.20 12.96 6.37
C TRP A 96 -4.33 11.60 7.05
N LEU A 97 -5.54 11.05 7.14
CA LEU A 97 -5.88 9.78 7.79
C LEU A 97 -6.84 8.98 6.92
N ARG A 98 -6.75 7.66 6.97
CA ARG A 98 -7.74 6.78 6.35
C ARG A 98 -8.92 6.52 7.28
N ILE A 99 -10.11 6.46 6.68
CA ILE A 99 -11.37 6.23 7.38
C ILE A 99 -11.64 4.71 7.40
N PRO A 100 -11.66 4.05 8.57
CA PRO A 100 -12.12 2.67 8.68
C PRO A 100 -13.65 2.65 8.73
N PHE A 101 -14.29 2.52 7.58
CA PHE A 101 -15.74 2.43 7.50
C PHE A 101 -16.27 1.22 8.27
N SER A 102 -17.26 1.42 9.13
CA SER A 102 -17.78 0.39 10.03
C SER A 102 -18.81 -0.55 9.37
N GLY A 103 -19.35 -0.16 8.21
CA GLY A 103 -20.36 -0.99 7.53
C GLY A 103 -20.88 -0.39 6.22
N ALA A 104 -21.80 -1.10 5.60
CA ALA A 104 -22.47 -0.66 4.38
C ALA A 104 -23.40 0.55 4.63
N PRO A 105 -23.81 1.29 3.59
CA PRO A 105 -24.79 2.37 3.73
C PRO A 105 -26.08 1.92 4.43
N GLY A 106 -26.50 2.69 5.42
CA GLY A 106 -27.64 2.36 6.28
C GLY A 106 -27.28 1.61 7.56
N SER A 107 -25.98 1.50 7.90
CA SER A 107 -25.54 0.86 9.15
C SER A 107 -25.86 1.65 10.41
N TYR A 108 -26.01 2.96 10.30
CA TYR A 108 -26.44 3.81 11.42
C TYR A 108 -27.96 3.93 11.44
N ARG A 109 -28.52 4.09 12.64
CA ARG A 109 -29.95 4.30 12.82
C ARG A 109 -30.35 5.67 12.27
N HIS A 110 -31.36 5.69 11.39
CA HIS A 110 -31.85 6.89 10.72
C HIS A 110 -33.26 7.22 11.20
N PHE A 111 -33.51 8.50 11.41
CA PHE A 111 -34.84 9.06 11.65
C PHE A 111 -35.14 10.13 10.61
N SER A 112 -36.35 10.18 10.12
CA SER A 112 -36.76 11.28 9.30
C SER A 112 -36.75 12.58 10.11
N TYR A 113 -36.19 13.65 9.56
CA TYR A 113 -36.22 14.97 10.20
C TYR A 113 -37.64 15.43 10.49
N ARG A 114 -38.57 15.14 9.58
CA ARG A 114 -39.98 15.41 9.74
C ARG A 114 -40.57 14.67 10.95
N ALA A 115 -40.32 13.37 11.07
CA ALA A 115 -40.84 12.57 12.18
C ALA A 115 -40.31 13.06 13.56
N VAL A 116 -39.07 13.59 13.60
CA VAL A 116 -38.51 14.20 14.80
C VAL A 116 -39.26 15.51 15.13
N LEU A 117 -39.50 16.36 14.13
CA LEU A 117 -40.23 17.63 14.32
C LEU A 117 -41.71 17.44 14.73
N GLU A 118 -42.38 16.43 14.17
CA GLU A 118 -43.77 16.09 14.46
C GLU A 118 -43.92 15.31 15.79
N GLY A 119 -42.81 15.00 16.46
CA GLY A 119 -42.83 14.29 17.75
C GLY A 119 -43.13 12.80 17.65
N GLU A 120 -43.10 12.23 16.44
CA GLU A 120 -43.31 10.79 16.21
C GLU A 120 -42.19 9.92 16.75
N VAL A 121 -40.96 10.49 16.91
CA VAL A 121 -39.84 9.79 17.48
C VAL A 121 -39.81 10.01 18.99
N PRO A 122 -39.86 8.94 19.81
CA PRO A 122 -39.80 9.06 21.26
C PRO A 122 -38.54 9.78 21.74
N ALA A 123 -38.71 10.70 22.70
CA ALA A 123 -37.57 11.47 23.21
C ALA A 123 -36.46 10.61 23.81
N ASP A 124 -36.78 9.43 24.31
CA ASP A 124 -35.78 8.48 24.87
C ASP A 124 -34.86 7.87 23.81
N GLU A 125 -35.32 7.82 22.55
CA GLU A 125 -34.51 7.38 21.41
C GLU A 125 -33.39 8.38 21.07
N LEU A 126 -33.60 9.65 21.37
CA LEU A 126 -32.69 10.75 21.04
C LEU A 126 -31.87 11.21 22.27
N ARG A 127 -32.40 11.03 23.47
CA ARG A 127 -31.77 11.52 24.70
C ARG A 127 -30.41 10.89 24.96
N GLY A 128 -29.39 11.72 25.16
CA GLY A 128 -28.03 11.29 25.43
C GLY A 128 -27.32 10.73 24.17
N LYS A 129 -27.93 10.84 23.00
CA LYS A 129 -27.30 10.43 21.73
C LYS A 129 -26.65 11.61 21.02
N ILE A 130 -25.65 11.32 20.23
CA ILE A 130 -25.06 12.26 19.29
C ILE A 130 -25.84 12.16 17.99
N LEU A 131 -26.40 13.27 17.58
CA LEU A 131 -27.22 13.33 16.37
C LEU A 131 -26.45 14.08 15.28
N VAL A 132 -26.33 13.46 14.12
CA VAL A 132 -25.78 14.09 12.92
C VAL A 132 -26.96 14.36 11.98
N VAL A 133 -27.17 15.63 11.64
CA VAL A 133 -28.26 16.06 10.77
C VAL A 133 -27.72 16.39 9.39
N GLY A 134 -28.31 15.83 8.36
CA GLY A 134 -27.87 16.07 6.99
C GLY A 134 -28.94 15.65 5.99
N VAL A 135 -28.73 16.07 4.74
CA VAL A 135 -29.63 15.76 3.62
C VAL A 135 -29.30 14.37 3.09
N THR A 136 -30.33 13.55 2.87
CA THR A 136 -30.18 12.20 2.29
C THR A 136 -31.00 12.01 1.01
N ALA A 137 -31.79 13.04 0.60
CA ALA A 137 -32.63 12.98 -0.58
C ALA A 137 -31.79 12.94 -1.86
N ALA A 138 -32.13 12.06 -2.78
CA ALA A 138 -31.48 11.96 -4.09
C ALA A 138 -31.52 13.29 -4.85
N GLY A 139 -30.39 13.71 -5.40
CA GLY A 139 -30.23 14.96 -6.12
C GLY A 139 -29.97 16.20 -5.25
N LEU A 140 -30.19 16.12 -3.94
CA LEU A 140 -29.89 17.18 -2.98
C LEU A 140 -28.71 16.77 -2.04
N ALA A 141 -28.63 15.50 -1.75
CA ALA A 141 -27.56 14.96 -0.90
C ALA A 141 -26.30 14.73 -1.71
N GLU A 142 -25.18 15.02 -1.08
CA GLU A 142 -23.88 14.54 -1.54
C GLU A 142 -23.82 13.01 -1.37
N SER A 143 -23.73 12.32 -2.49
CA SER A 143 -23.62 10.85 -2.53
C SER A 143 -22.18 10.46 -2.72
N VAL A 144 -21.61 9.74 -1.77
CA VAL A 144 -20.19 9.41 -1.69
C VAL A 144 -20.00 7.91 -1.90
N LEU A 145 -19.16 7.55 -2.88
CA LEU A 145 -18.69 6.18 -3.02
C LEU A 145 -17.66 5.90 -1.92
N THR A 146 -17.86 4.81 -1.18
CA THR A 146 -16.98 4.37 -0.09
C THR A 146 -16.55 2.92 -0.31
N PRO A 147 -15.50 2.42 0.35
CA PRO A 147 -15.07 1.02 0.21
C PRO A 147 -16.16 0.00 0.56
N THR A 148 -17.14 0.40 1.36
CA THR A 148 -18.23 -0.48 1.83
C THR A 148 -19.56 -0.24 1.11
N SER A 149 -19.65 0.76 0.21
CA SER A 149 -20.93 1.14 -0.43
C SER A 149 -21.13 0.44 -1.75
N GLY A 150 -20.32 -0.06 -2.49
CA GLY A 150 -20.53 -0.49 -3.87
C GLY A 150 -21.08 0.64 -4.78
N LEU A 151 -21.04 0.42 -6.09
CA LEU A 151 -21.42 1.43 -7.10
C LEU A 151 -22.94 1.73 -7.13
N SER A 152 -23.75 0.74 -6.76
CA SER A 152 -25.22 0.85 -6.86
C SER A 152 -25.89 1.56 -5.69
N ARG A 153 -25.19 1.71 -4.56
CA ARG A 153 -25.75 2.31 -3.36
C ARG A 153 -24.71 3.18 -2.64
N PRO A 154 -24.43 4.38 -3.15
CA PRO A 154 -23.48 5.29 -2.51
C PRO A 154 -23.95 5.67 -1.09
N MET A 155 -23.02 6.02 -0.23
CA MET A 155 -23.29 6.44 1.14
C MET A 155 -23.62 7.92 1.18
N ALA A 156 -24.61 8.32 1.96
CA ALA A 156 -24.91 9.73 2.17
C ALA A 156 -23.74 10.42 2.92
N GLY A 157 -23.43 11.66 2.55
CA GLY A 157 -22.33 12.41 3.20
C GLY A 157 -22.48 12.53 4.72
N VAL A 158 -23.72 12.66 5.22
CA VAL A 158 -24.02 12.66 6.66
C VAL A 158 -23.61 11.35 7.34
N GLU A 159 -23.76 10.21 6.68
CA GLU A 159 -23.36 8.90 7.20
C GLU A 159 -21.83 8.72 7.15
N VAL A 160 -21.17 9.31 6.14
CA VAL A 160 -19.70 9.38 6.12
C VAL A 160 -19.17 10.15 7.32
N GLN A 161 -19.80 11.29 7.68
CA GLN A 161 -19.43 12.05 8.87
C GLN A 161 -19.64 11.25 10.16
N ALA A 162 -20.69 10.43 10.22
CA ALA A 162 -20.91 9.53 11.35
C ALA A 162 -19.82 8.45 11.46
N ASN A 163 -19.38 7.88 10.32
CA ASN A 163 -18.27 6.93 10.28
C ASN A 163 -16.95 7.57 10.74
N ILE A 164 -16.66 8.80 10.29
CA ILE A 164 -15.45 9.54 10.71
C ILE A 164 -15.50 9.79 12.22
N PHE A 165 -16.65 10.23 12.75
CA PHE A 165 -16.82 10.47 14.17
C PHE A 165 -16.60 9.20 15.02
N ASP A 166 -17.22 8.11 14.61
CA ASP A 166 -17.09 6.82 15.31
C ASP A 166 -15.65 6.29 15.26
N ALA A 167 -14.96 6.43 14.12
CA ALA A 167 -13.55 6.07 13.98
C ALA A 167 -12.63 6.93 14.86
N LEU A 168 -12.84 8.26 14.89
CA LEU A 168 -12.10 9.16 15.77
C LEU A 168 -12.32 8.83 17.24
N ARG A 169 -13.58 8.61 17.65
CA ARG A 169 -13.94 8.28 19.03
C ARG A 169 -13.31 6.98 19.51
N ARG A 170 -13.20 5.98 18.63
CA ARG A 170 -12.57 4.69 18.93
C ARG A 170 -11.04 4.71 18.78
N ASN A 171 -10.47 5.85 18.40
CA ASN A 171 -9.06 5.99 18.03
C ASN A 171 -8.63 4.95 16.97
N ALA A 172 -9.52 4.66 16.03
CA ALA A 172 -9.35 3.62 15.02
C ALA A 172 -8.93 4.18 13.65
N MET A 173 -8.71 5.49 13.53
CA MET A 173 -8.20 6.09 12.29
C MET A 173 -6.85 5.50 11.93
N VAL A 174 -6.65 5.24 10.64
CA VAL A 174 -5.42 4.60 10.15
C VAL A 174 -4.48 5.65 9.57
N GLU A 175 -3.28 5.72 10.14
CA GLU A 175 -2.20 6.58 9.68
C GLU A 175 -1.31 5.83 8.69
N MET A 176 -0.98 6.44 7.57
CA MET A 176 0.00 5.87 6.64
C MET A 176 1.42 6.23 7.06
N LEU A 177 2.30 5.24 7.03
CA LEU A 177 3.72 5.51 7.18
C LEU A 177 4.23 6.43 6.07
N PRO A 178 5.14 7.36 6.38
CA PRO A 178 5.77 8.21 5.38
C PRO A 178 6.35 7.37 4.22
N PRO A 179 6.22 7.83 2.96
CA PRO A 179 6.66 7.05 1.79
C PRO A 179 8.12 6.59 1.86
N TRP A 180 9.00 7.42 2.42
CA TRP A 180 10.41 7.08 2.58
C TRP A 180 10.64 5.93 3.58
N VAL A 181 9.84 5.84 4.66
CA VAL A 181 9.92 4.72 5.62
C VAL A 181 9.46 3.42 4.96
N SER A 182 8.33 3.47 4.23
CA SER A 182 7.81 2.32 3.48
C SER A 182 8.82 1.83 2.42
N ALA A 183 9.46 2.76 1.70
CA ALA A 183 10.52 2.45 0.75
C ALA A 183 11.75 1.84 1.45
N ALA A 184 12.18 2.40 2.56
CA ALA A 184 13.32 1.88 3.33
C ALA A 184 13.06 0.45 3.83
N LEU A 185 11.85 0.16 4.31
CA LEU A 185 11.45 -1.20 4.72
C LEU A 185 11.48 -2.18 3.54
N ALA A 186 10.94 -1.78 2.38
CA ALA A 186 10.97 -2.61 1.18
C ALA A 186 12.41 -2.89 0.72
N VAL A 187 13.27 -1.88 0.68
CA VAL A 187 14.69 -2.02 0.33
C VAL A 187 15.40 -2.94 1.33
N ALA A 188 15.18 -2.75 2.63
CA ALA A 188 15.79 -3.58 3.68
C ALA A 188 15.39 -5.07 3.52
N MET A 189 14.14 -5.36 3.18
CA MET A 189 13.68 -6.73 2.92
C MET A 189 14.35 -7.34 1.69
N VAL A 190 14.48 -6.57 0.59
CA VAL A 190 15.18 -7.05 -0.63
C VAL A 190 16.66 -7.26 -0.36
N LEU A 191 17.34 -6.38 0.38
CA LEU A 191 18.73 -6.54 0.77
C LEU A 191 18.92 -7.78 1.67
N THR A 192 18.01 -8.01 2.61
CA THR A 192 18.00 -9.22 3.45
C THR A 192 17.89 -10.47 2.58
N LEU A 193 16.99 -10.47 1.60
CA LEU A 193 16.88 -11.56 0.63
C LEU A 193 18.18 -11.77 -0.14
N MET A 194 18.79 -10.69 -0.64
CA MET A 194 20.07 -10.79 -1.35
C MET A 194 21.18 -11.40 -0.49
N LEU A 195 21.28 -11.00 0.78
CA LEU A 195 22.22 -11.59 1.72
C LEU A 195 21.94 -13.09 1.94
N ILE A 196 20.66 -13.47 2.10
CA ILE A 196 20.29 -14.89 2.21
C ILE A 196 20.73 -15.64 0.95
N LEU A 197 20.44 -15.12 -0.25
CA LEU A 197 20.76 -15.78 -1.52
C LEU A 197 22.28 -15.94 -1.76
N LEU A 198 23.14 -15.12 -1.13
CA LEU A 198 24.60 -15.27 -1.22
C LEU A 198 25.12 -16.51 -0.49
N TYR A 199 24.48 -16.91 0.59
CA TYR A 199 24.94 -18.00 1.47
C TYR A 199 24.01 -19.23 1.46
N ALA A 200 22.83 -19.12 0.85
CA ALA A 200 21.80 -20.13 0.90
C ALA A 200 21.99 -21.23 -0.16
N ASP A 201 21.62 -22.45 0.22
CA ASP A 201 21.45 -23.56 -0.72
C ASP A 201 20.25 -23.31 -1.66
N ALA A 202 20.19 -24.08 -2.73
CA ALA A 202 19.13 -23.94 -3.75
C ALA A 202 17.70 -24.05 -3.18
N ARG A 203 17.50 -24.88 -2.13
CA ARG A 203 16.18 -25.06 -1.49
C ARG A 203 15.81 -23.84 -0.66
N THR A 204 16.70 -23.35 0.18
CA THR A 204 16.49 -22.16 1.00
C THR A 204 16.35 -20.91 0.14
N GLY A 205 17.13 -20.79 -0.93
CA GLY A 205 17.03 -19.69 -1.89
C GLY A 205 15.67 -19.63 -2.60
N PHE A 206 15.04 -20.77 -2.86
CA PHE A 206 13.70 -20.80 -3.46
C PHE A 206 12.60 -20.40 -2.46
N VAL A 207 12.70 -20.81 -1.19
CA VAL A 207 11.68 -20.57 -0.15
C VAL A 207 11.78 -19.14 0.41
N ALA A 208 12.99 -18.57 0.49
CA ALA A 208 13.23 -17.27 1.13
C ALA A 208 12.38 -16.09 0.59
N PRO A 209 12.18 -15.92 -0.74
CA PRO A 209 11.34 -14.85 -1.27
C PRO A 209 9.90 -14.93 -0.78
N PHE A 210 9.33 -16.14 -0.72
CA PHE A 210 7.95 -16.36 -0.25
C PHE A 210 7.84 -16.10 1.26
N ALA A 211 8.83 -16.56 2.04
CA ALA A 211 8.86 -16.33 3.48
C ALA A 211 8.98 -14.84 3.82
N LEU A 212 9.85 -14.09 3.13
CA LEU A 212 9.98 -12.65 3.32
C LEU A 212 8.76 -11.88 2.80
N GLY A 213 8.15 -12.32 1.70
CA GLY A 213 6.88 -11.74 1.22
C GLY A 213 5.74 -11.94 2.23
N ALA A 214 5.60 -13.14 2.78
CA ALA A 214 4.64 -13.43 3.83
C ALA A 214 4.93 -12.62 5.11
N LEU A 215 6.19 -12.45 5.48
CA LEU A 215 6.62 -11.62 6.61
C LEU A 215 6.24 -10.15 6.37
N ALA A 216 6.41 -9.62 5.17
CA ALA A 216 6.01 -8.25 4.83
C ALA A 216 4.50 -8.02 5.03
N ILE A 217 3.68 -8.98 4.59
CA ILE A 217 2.23 -8.94 4.76
C ILE A 217 1.87 -9.05 6.26
N ALA A 218 2.47 -9.98 6.98
CA ALA A 218 2.22 -10.17 8.41
C ALA A 218 2.63 -8.94 9.22
N LEU A 219 3.78 -8.33 8.90
CA LEU A 219 4.25 -7.11 9.55
C LEU A 219 3.30 -5.93 9.28
N SER A 220 2.85 -5.76 8.03
CA SER A 220 1.84 -4.74 7.70
C SER A 220 0.55 -4.92 8.48
N GLY A 221 0.05 -6.15 8.57
CA GLY A 221 -1.13 -6.48 9.38
C GLY A 221 -0.93 -6.25 10.87
N ALA A 222 0.21 -6.64 11.41
CA ALA A 222 0.54 -6.43 12.82
C ALA A 222 0.63 -4.94 13.17
N MET A 223 1.29 -4.12 12.35
CA MET A 223 1.37 -2.68 12.54
C MET A 223 0.00 -2.01 12.49
N LEU A 224 -0.87 -2.46 11.59
CA LEU A 224 -2.24 -1.97 11.50
C LEU A 224 -3.04 -2.31 12.77
N HIS A 225 -2.95 -3.55 13.26
CA HIS A 225 -3.71 -3.97 14.44
C HIS A 225 -3.20 -3.42 15.76
N LEU A 226 -1.87 -3.26 15.90
CA LEU A 226 -1.26 -2.84 17.17
C LEU A 226 -1.10 -1.33 17.28
N GLY A 227 -0.88 -0.63 16.18
CA GLY A 227 -0.55 0.80 16.20
C GLY A 227 -1.43 1.68 15.32
N GLY A 228 -2.37 1.12 14.55
CA GLY A 228 -3.14 1.89 13.59
C GLY A 228 -2.30 2.43 12.41
N TRP A 229 -1.08 1.95 12.26
CA TRP A 229 -0.17 2.37 11.19
C TRP A 229 -0.18 1.35 10.06
N TRP A 230 -0.25 1.85 8.84
CA TRP A 230 -0.27 0.99 7.67
C TRP A 230 0.79 1.38 6.65
N PHE A 231 1.50 0.37 6.14
CA PHE A 231 2.32 0.51 4.95
C PHE A 231 1.89 -0.52 3.90
N GLY A 232 1.98 -0.14 2.62
CA GLY A 232 1.66 -1.05 1.53
C GLY A 232 2.74 -2.13 1.40
N PRO A 233 2.47 -3.43 1.63
CA PRO A 233 3.47 -4.48 1.51
C PRO A 233 3.82 -4.82 0.06
N ALA A 234 3.03 -4.36 -0.91
CA ALA A 234 3.17 -4.73 -2.32
C ALA A 234 4.58 -4.46 -2.91
N PRO A 235 5.24 -3.31 -2.69
CA PRO A 235 6.60 -3.09 -3.20
C PRO A 235 7.63 -4.07 -2.64
N ALA A 236 7.52 -4.42 -1.34
CA ALA A 236 8.41 -5.39 -0.71
C ALA A 236 8.19 -6.80 -1.26
N VAL A 237 6.93 -7.23 -1.40
CA VAL A 237 6.56 -8.53 -1.96
C VAL A 237 7.03 -8.65 -3.40
N LEU A 238 6.73 -7.66 -4.25
CA LEU A 238 7.15 -7.65 -5.66
C LEU A 238 8.67 -7.63 -5.78
N GLY A 239 9.37 -6.82 -4.97
CA GLY A 239 10.82 -6.77 -4.93
C GLY A 239 11.43 -8.14 -4.58
N CYS A 240 10.92 -8.83 -3.56
CA CYS A 240 11.37 -10.17 -3.19
C CYS A 240 11.09 -11.20 -4.29
N MET A 241 9.90 -11.16 -4.91
CA MET A 241 9.54 -12.11 -5.98
C MET A 241 10.38 -11.92 -7.24
N LEU A 242 10.74 -10.69 -7.61
CA LEU A 242 11.57 -10.39 -8.77
C LEU A 242 13.07 -10.61 -8.51
N ALA A 243 13.52 -10.44 -7.28
CA ALA A 243 14.93 -10.60 -6.93
C ALA A 243 15.44 -12.03 -7.17
N TYR A 244 14.65 -13.05 -6.86
CA TYR A 244 15.04 -14.45 -7.03
C TYR A 244 15.29 -14.85 -8.50
N PRO A 245 14.38 -14.64 -9.46
CA PRO A 245 14.64 -15.00 -10.85
C PRO A 245 15.80 -14.21 -11.46
N LEU A 246 15.96 -12.93 -11.11
CA LEU A 246 17.08 -12.12 -11.55
C LEU A 246 18.43 -12.66 -11.04
N TRP A 247 18.49 -13.02 -9.76
CA TRP A 247 19.67 -13.63 -9.16
C TRP A 247 19.96 -15.01 -9.75
N SER A 248 18.95 -15.86 -9.91
CA SER A 248 19.05 -17.18 -10.50
C SER A 248 19.56 -17.14 -11.95
N TRP A 249 19.06 -16.21 -12.74
CA TRP A 249 19.54 -15.97 -14.09
C TRP A 249 21.02 -15.58 -14.10
N ARG A 250 21.41 -14.59 -13.32
CA ARG A 250 22.83 -14.19 -13.24
C ARG A 250 23.73 -15.34 -12.82
N ARG A 251 23.34 -16.14 -11.86
CA ARG A 251 24.09 -17.32 -11.43
C ARG A 251 24.26 -18.33 -12.56
N LEU A 252 23.20 -18.56 -13.34
CA LEU A 252 23.25 -19.45 -14.51
C LEU A 252 24.19 -18.90 -15.58
N GLU A 253 24.12 -17.60 -15.85
CA GLU A 253 24.99 -16.93 -16.82
C GLU A 253 26.47 -17.00 -16.41
N PHE A 254 26.78 -16.80 -15.13
CA PHE A 254 28.14 -16.98 -14.63
C PHE A 254 28.63 -18.41 -14.76
N ALA A 255 27.80 -19.40 -14.45
CA ALA A 255 28.15 -20.81 -14.60
C ALA A 255 28.42 -21.17 -16.08
N GLN A 256 27.63 -20.64 -17.00
CA GLN A 256 27.83 -20.83 -18.44
C GLN A 256 29.15 -20.20 -18.90
N ARG A 257 29.43 -18.96 -18.53
CA ARG A 257 30.67 -18.27 -18.89
C ARG A 257 31.90 -18.98 -18.32
N TYR A 258 31.82 -19.51 -17.11
CA TYR A 258 32.90 -20.30 -16.50
C TYR A 258 33.16 -21.58 -17.30
N LEU A 259 32.11 -22.32 -17.67
CA LEU A 259 32.25 -23.54 -18.50
C LEU A 259 32.80 -23.23 -19.89
N ASP A 260 32.38 -22.14 -20.53
CA ASP A 260 32.90 -21.73 -21.82
C ASP A 260 34.39 -21.37 -21.73
N ALA A 261 34.81 -20.66 -20.67
CA ALA A 261 36.24 -20.34 -20.44
C ALA A 261 37.10 -21.58 -20.21
N GLU A 262 36.61 -22.55 -19.44
CA GLU A 262 37.28 -23.81 -19.20
C GLU A 262 37.41 -24.68 -20.45
N LEU A 263 36.36 -24.70 -21.30
CA LEU A 263 36.41 -25.41 -22.58
C LEU A 263 37.47 -24.79 -23.52
N ILE A 264 37.53 -23.46 -23.59
CA ILE A 264 38.54 -22.75 -24.37
C ILE A 264 39.98 -23.02 -23.83
N ALA A 265 40.11 -23.11 -22.53
CA ALA A 265 41.43 -23.44 -21.91
C ALA A 265 41.88 -24.86 -22.27
N LEU A 266 40.96 -25.84 -22.20
CA LEU A 266 41.24 -27.24 -22.60
C LEU A 266 41.59 -27.38 -24.12
N GLU A 267 40.94 -26.61 -25.00
CA GLU A 267 41.30 -26.56 -26.41
C GLU A 267 42.70 -25.99 -26.64
N ARG A 268 43.13 -25.00 -25.87
CA ARG A 268 44.49 -24.40 -25.94
C ARG A 268 45.60 -25.32 -25.42
N GLU A 269 45.30 -26.19 -24.45
CA GLU A 269 46.25 -27.15 -23.93
C GLU A 269 46.55 -28.35 -24.84
N GLY A 270 45.95 -28.31 -26.07
CA GLY A 270 46.36 -29.23 -27.16
C GLY A 270 45.90 -30.67 -26.99
N THR A 271 44.85 -30.92 -26.20
CA THR A 271 44.15 -32.20 -26.24
C THR A 271 43.28 -32.23 -27.52
N PRO A 272 43.67 -32.99 -28.57
CA PRO A 272 42.92 -32.97 -29.83
C PRO A 272 41.58 -33.64 -29.58
N LEU A 273 40.54 -32.83 -29.35
CA LEU A 273 39.15 -33.26 -29.47
C LEU A 273 38.91 -33.43 -30.98
N GLY A 274 39.16 -34.62 -31.48
CA GLY A 274 39.07 -34.95 -32.90
C GLY A 274 37.74 -34.55 -33.53
N GLY A 275 37.79 -33.53 -34.37
CA GLY A 275 36.70 -33.09 -35.21
C GLY A 275 37.29 -32.37 -36.44
N SER A 276 37.07 -32.90 -37.62
CA SER A 276 37.46 -32.31 -38.92
C SER A 276 36.93 -30.88 -39.11
N PRO A 277 37.72 -30.00 -39.76
CA PRO A 277 37.31 -28.61 -40.04
C PRO A 277 36.35 -28.55 -41.22
N GLY A 278 35.11 -28.89 -41.03
CA GLY A 278 34.14 -28.94 -42.14
C GLY A 278 32.68 -28.67 -41.80
N GLU A 279 32.32 -28.49 -40.52
CA GLU A 279 30.91 -28.37 -40.12
C GLU A 279 30.59 -27.08 -39.33
N HIS A 280 31.02 -25.95 -39.87
CA HIS A 280 30.83 -24.66 -39.15
C HIS A 280 29.58 -23.87 -39.54
N GLU A 281 28.64 -24.45 -40.32
CA GLU A 281 27.56 -23.62 -40.87
C GLU A 281 26.11 -23.99 -40.47
N GLN A 282 25.89 -24.84 -39.47
CA GLN A 282 24.50 -25.17 -39.03
C GLN A 282 24.25 -25.16 -37.50
N ALA A 283 25.03 -24.44 -36.71
CA ALA A 283 25.01 -24.52 -35.28
C ALA A 283 24.47 -23.27 -34.56
N VAL A 284 23.30 -22.76 -34.92
CA VAL A 284 22.64 -21.68 -34.16
C VAL A 284 21.47 -22.20 -33.29
N VAL A 285 21.00 -23.43 -33.45
CA VAL A 285 19.80 -23.93 -32.75
C VAL A 285 20.09 -24.87 -31.56
N ASP A 286 21.28 -25.45 -31.42
CA ASP A 286 21.53 -26.52 -30.42
C ASP A 286 22.73 -26.34 -29.51
N GLY A 287 22.97 -25.14 -29.02
CA GLY A 287 24.09 -24.87 -28.08
C GLY A 287 24.10 -25.75 -26.81
N LEU A 288 22.93 -26.19 -26.33
CA LEU A 288 22.82 -27.05 -25.15
C LEU A 288 23.11 -28.53 -25.49
N GLU A 289 22.62 -29.05 -26.62
CA GLU A 289 22.86 -30.41 -27.05
C GLU A 289 24.32 -30.63 -27.46
N GLN A 290 24.94 -29.64 -28.08
CA GLN A 290 26.35 -29.70 -28.42
C GLN A 290 27.22 -29.73 -27.16
N ARG A 291 26.91 -28.94 -26.12
CA ARG A 291 27.58 -28.93 -24.83
C ARG A 291 27.42 -30.27 -24.09
N ILE A 292 26.22 -30.85 -24.09
CA ILE A 292 25.96 -32.17 -23.51
C ILE A 292 26.77 -33.26 -24.26
N ARG A 293 26.88 -33.19 -25.58
CA ARG A 293 27.69 -34.14 -26.39
C ARG A 293 29.17 -34.04 -26.06
N ILE A 294 29.72 -32.83 -25.92
CA ILE A 294 31.16 -32.62 -25.59
C ILE A 294 31.46 -33.20 -24.17
N VAL A 295 30.62 -32.88 -23.20
CA VAL A 295 30.78 -33.42 -21.81
C VAL A 295 30.66 -34.95 -21.79
N ARG A 296 29.75 -35.55 -22.54
CA ARG A 296 29.63 -37.01 -22.61
C ARG A 296 30.85 -37.64 -23.29
N ARG A 297 31.42 -37.04 -24.34
CA ARG A 297 32.62 -37.52 -25.01
C ARG A 297 33.84 -37.44 -24.09
N ALA A 298 34.01 -36.32 -23.36
CA ALA A 298 35.10 -36.20 -22.38
C ALA A 298 35.01 -37.23 -21.23
N ALA A 299 33.78 -37.48 -20.73
CA ALA A 299 33.56 -38.51 -19.71
C ALA A 299 33.76 -39.94 -20.23
N GLN A 300 33.48 -40.22 -21.49
CA GLN A 300 33.77 -41.50 -22.13
C GLN A 300 35.25 -41.71 -22.30
N HIS A 301 35.95 -40.71 -22.83
CA HIS A 301 37.42 -40.78 -23.00
C HIS A 301 38.16 -41.03 -21.64
N GLN A 302 37.73 -40.40 -20.58
CA GLN A 302 38.28 -40.63 -19.24
C GLN A 302 38.04 -42.07 -18.73
N ARG A 303 36.88 -42.67 -19.08
CA ARG A 303 36.57 -44.07 -18.77
C ARG A 303 37.42 -45.06 -19.56
N ASP A 304 37.64 -44.72 -20.83
CA ASP A 304 38.43 -45.58 -21.76
C ASP A 304 39.92 -45.57 -21.39
N VAL A 305 40.44 -44.39 -21.01
CA VAL A 305 41.82 -44.25 -20.46
C VAL A 305 41.98 -45.03 -19.16
N ARG A 306 41.01 -44.96 -18.25
CA ARG A 306 41.04 -45.74 -17.00
C ARG A 306 40.98 -47.26 -17.25
N ARG A 307 40.14 -47.69 -18.22
CA ARG A 307 40.09 -49.11 -18.61
C ARG A 307 41.38 -49.57 -19.24
N PHE A 308 41.96 -48.76 -20.12
CA PHE A 308 43.27 -49.07 -20.73
C PHE A 308 44.38 -49.20 -19.71
N ILE A 309 44.44 -48.30 -18.71
CA ILE A 309 45.43 -48.37 -17.61
C ILE A 309 45.16 -49.61 -16.73
N ALA A 310 43.90 -49.95 -16.45
CA ALA A 310 43.57 -51.14 -15.66
C ALA A 310 43.94 -52.44 -16.40
N ASP A 311 43.65 -52.52 -17.71
CA ASP A 311 43.94 -53.66 -18.56
C ASP A 311 45.43 -53.85 -18.77
N THR A 312 46.20 -52.75 -18.85
CA THR A 312 47.67 -52.77 -18.99
C THR A 312 48.37 -53.17 -17.69
N LEU A 313 47.76 -52.90 -16.53
CA LEU A 313 48.27 -53.31 -15.21
C LEU A 313 47.93 -54.76 -14.85
N GLU A 314 46.93 -55.37 -15.50
CA GLU A 314 46.54 -56.74 -15.26
C GLU A 314 47.39 -57.74 -16.09
N HIS A 315 48.12 -57.23 -17.12
CA HIS A 315 49.00 -58.05 -18.00
C HIS A 315 50.48 -57.82 -17.76
N LEU A 316 50.92 -57.16 -16.68
CA LEU A 316 52.27 -57.04 -16.19
C LEU A 316 52.45 -57.87 -14.91
#